data_a50d1674090cd806899411b38a7af164
#
_entry.id   a50d1674090cd806899411b38a7af164
#
_cell.length_a   1.000
_cell.length_b   1.000
_cell.length_c   1.000
_cell.angle_alpha   90.00
_cell.angle_beta   90.00
_cell.angle_gamma   90.00
#
_symmetry.space_group_name_H-M   'P 1'
#
loop_
_entity.id
_entity.type
_entity.pdbx_description
1 polymer ?
#
loop_
_entity_poly.entity_id
_entity_poly.type
_entity_poly.pdbx_seq_one_letter_code
_entity_poly.pdbx_strand_id
1 'polypeptide(L)'
;SSVDMSGSLVRVPVKATSTVRPDKGTEKSGWYFIYDNGNGNFFAQYGNWRTGDTHKFSSASFDDYDPQEQIRIRQELEKLQEQEKARRKENQDEVAIQCEKRYNSFDEDPTDHMYLKNKKIKAYGIKAFRDKIVVPAYDTRDPGHKITTLQYIDPKGSKRFTSGGLVKG
;
A
#
# COMPACT_ATOMS: atom_id res chain seq x y z
N SER A 1 22.26 1.40 -13.56
CA SER A 1 20.94 0.95 -14.05
C SER A 1 20.33 2.07 -14.87
N SER A 2 19.96 1.79 -16.11
CA SER A 2 19.28 2.72 -16.99
C SER A 2 17.89 3.08 -16.42
N VAL A 3 17.49 4.34 -16.53
CA VAL A 3 16.15 4.80 -16.20
C VAL A 3 15.21 4.39 -17.33
N ASP A 4 14.09 3.80 -17.00
CA ASP A 4 13.07 3.44 -18.00
C ASP A 4 12.29 4.70 -18.41
N MET A 5 12.35 5.04 -19.68
CA MET A 5 11.67 6.20 -20.29
C MET A 5 10.57 5.76 -21.28
N SER A 6 10.09 4.52 -21.17
CA SER A 6 9.09 3.95 -22.09
C SER A 6 7.66 4.50 -21.93
N GLY A 7 7.43 5.41 -20.99
CA GLY A 7 6.09 5.86 -20.63
C GLY A 7 5.33 4.89 -19.73
N SER A 8 5.98 3.85 -19.23
CA SER A 8 5.39 2.90 -18.29
C SER A 8 5.62 3.32 -16.85
N LEU A 9 4.69 2.94 -15.94
CA LEU A 9 4.89 3.16 -14.52
C LEU A 9 5.87 2.15 -13.94
N VAL A 10 6.98 2.64 -13.40
CA VAL A 10 8.05 1.83 -12.81
C VAL A 10 8.02 1.93 -11.29
N ARG A 11 8.09 0.79 -10.62
CA ARG A 11 8.16 0.72 -9.15
C ARG A 11 9.58 0.50 -8.67
N VAL A 12 10.00 1.31 -7.71
CA VAL A 12 11.36 1.31 -7.17
C VAL A 12 11.36 1.24 -5.64
N PRO A 13 12.40 0.62 -5.03
CA PRO A 13 12.57 0.70 -3.59
C PRO A 13 12.99 2.10 -3.17
N VAL A 14 12.45 2.57 -2.05
CA VAL A 14 12.78 3.87 -1.45
C VAL A 14 13.90 3.68 -0.44
N LYS A 15 14.96 4.50 -0.55
CA LYS A 15 16.03 4.58 0.44
C LYS A 15 15.62 5.44 1.63
N ALA A 16 16.30 5.27 2.77
CA ALA A 16 16.09 6.11 3.94
C ALA A 16 16.35 7.58 3.65
N THR A 17 15.48 8.43 4.14
CA THR A 17 15.69 9.88 4.25
C THR A 17 15.40 10.32 5.68
N SER A 18 15.59 11.61 6.00
CA SER A 18 15.24 12.15 7.33
C SER A 18 13.76 11.99 7.69
N THR A 19 12.88 11.90 6.69
CA THR A 19 11.42 11.87 6.88
C THR A 19 10.76 10.56 6.41
N VAL A 20 11.46 9.72 5.64
CA VAL A 20 10.91 8.51 5.05
C VAL A 20 11.73 7.29 5.45
N ARG A 21 11.08 6.28 6.04
CA ARG A 21 11.74 5.00 6.31
C ARG A 21 12.04 4.26 5.00
N PRO A 22 13.14 3.50 4.94
CA PRO A 22 13.47 2.72 3.76
C PRO A 22 12.47 1.57 3.54
N ASP A 23 12.35 1.14 2.30
CA ASP A 23 11.69 -0.11 1.96
C ASP A 23 12.52 -1.31 2.44
N LYS A 24 11.86 -2.42 2.78
CA LYS A 24 12.49 -3.64 3.28
C LYS A 24 12.21 -4.82 2.36
N GLY A 25 13.24 -5.60 2.12
CA GLY A 25 13.13 -6.79 1.28
C GLY A 25 12.69 -6.45 -0.15
N THR A 26 11.60 -7.03 -0.60
CA THR A 26 11.02 -6.83 -1.94
C THR A 26 10.04 -5.64 -2.03
N GLU A 27 9.88 -4.87 -0.94
CA GLU A 27 8.98 -3.71 -0.90
C GLU A 27 9.44 -2.64 -1.89
N LYS A 28 8.50 -2.10 -2.68
CA LYS A 28 8.73 -1.02 -3.65
C LYS A 28 7.64 0.03 -3.48
N SER A 29 7.82 0.97 -2.55
CA SER A 29 6.86 2.03 -2.29
C SER A 29 7.06 3.26 -3.18
N GLY A 30 8.24 3.42 -3.74
CA GLY A 30 8.50 4.45 -4.73
C GLY A 30 7.98 4.06 -6.13
N TRP A 31 7.65 5.07 -6.90
CA TRP A 31 7.26 4.90 -8.28
C TRP A 31 7.68 6.11 -9.10
N TYR A 32 7.90 5.91 -10.38
CA TYR A 32 8.04 6.98 -11.35
C TYR A 32 7.44 6.59 -12.70
N PHE A 33 7.15 7.60 -13.48
CA PHE A 33 6.70 7.54 -14.84
C PHE A 33 7.43 8.62 -15.62
N ILE A 34 7.98 8.31 -16.78
CA ILE A 34 8.64 9.28 -17.65
C ILE A 34 8.05 9.11 -19.05
N TYR A 35 7.54 10.22 -19.57
CA TYR A 35 7.04 10.32 -20.92
C TYR A 35 8.02 11.17 -21.73
N ASP A 36 8.62 10.58 -22.76
CA ASP A 36 9.48 11.25 -23.71
C ASP A 36 8.67 11.49 -24.99
N ASN A 37 8.55 12.77 -25.39
CA ASN A 37 7.82 13.16 -26.59
C ASN A 37 8.64 13.07 -27.90
N GLY A 38 9.89 12.57 -27.81
CA GLY A 38 10.78 12.40 -28.97
C GLY A 38 11.46 13.68 -29.48
N ASN A 39 11.13 14.85 -28.93
CA ASN A 39 11.72 16.14 -29.30
C ASN A 39 12.80 16.61 -28.32
N GLY A 40 13.33 15.70 -27.50
CA GLY A 40 14.27 16.03 -26.41
C GLY A 40 13.61 16.64 -25.19
N ASN A 41 12.29 16.81 -25.19
CA ASN A 41 11.51 17.22 -24.03
C ASN A 41 10.87 15.99 -23.38
N PHE A 42 10.82 15.99 -22.07
CA PHE A 42 10.17 14.90 -21.32
C PHE A 42 9.38 15.44 -20.13
N PHE A 43 8.35 14.71 -19.80
CA PHE A 43 7.55 14.89 -18.59
C PHE A 43 7.78 13.70 -17.66
N ALA A 44 7.99 13.95 -16.38
CA ALA A 44 8.14 12.94 -15.37
C ALA A 44 7.19 13.18 -14.22
N GLN A 45 6.63 12.11 -13.69
CA GLN A 45 5.93 12.13 -12.42
C GLN A 45 6.48 11.02 -11.54
N TYR A 46 6.71 11.31 -10.28
CA TYR A 46 7.23 10.34 -9.32
C TYR A 46 6.63 10.57 -7.95
N GLY A 47 6.67 9.54 -7.12
CA GLY A 47 6.10 9.65 -5.80
C GLY A 47 6.36 8.43 -4.92
N ASN A 48 5.67 8.43 -3.79
CA ASN A 48 5.75 7.35 -2.82
C ASN A 48 4.33 6.94 -2.40
N TRP A 49 3.95 5.71 -2.66
CA TRP A 49 2.64 5.16 -2.32
C TRP A 49 2.36 5.11 -0.81
N ARG A 50 3.41 5.07 -0.01
CA ARG A 50 3.28 4.99 1.44
C ARG A 50 2.95 6.33 2.07
N THR A 51 3.61 7.40 1.60
CA THR A 51 3.39 8.77 2.08
C THR A 51 2.26 9.48 1.34
N GLY A 52 1.98 9.06 0.11
CA GLY A 52 1.04 9.73 -0.78
C GLY A 52 1.66 10.91 -1.54
N ASP A 53 2.95 11.18 -1.34
CA ASP A 53 3.63 12.28 -2.01
C ASP A 53 3.73 12.03 -3.51
N THR A 54 3.51 13.09 -4.26
CA THR A 54 3.61 13.08 -5.73
C THR A 54 4.28 14.36 -6.19
N HIS A 55 5.26 14.22 -7.07
CA HIS A 55 6.01 15.31 -7.66
C HIS A 55 5.97 15.21 -9.17
N LYS A 56 6.03 16.37 -9.83
CA LYS A 56 6.06 16.47 -11.28
C LYS A 56 7.33 17.21 -11.69
N PHE A 57 7.89 16.80 -12.81
CA PHE A 57 8.99 17.48 -13.46
C PHE A 57 8.75 17.51 -14.96
N SER A 58 9.06 18.62 -15.60
CA SER A 58 9.04 18.73 -17.06
C SER A 58 10.30 19.45 -17.51
N SER A 59 10.90 18.99 -18.60
CA SER A 59 12.06 19.68 -19.21
C SER A 59 11.65 20.95 -19.95
N ALA A 60 10.35 21.08 -20.32
CA ALA A 60 9.73 22.29 -20.87
C ALA A 60 8.51 22.65 -20.00
N SER A 61 8.03 23.89 -20.10
CA SER A 61 6.75 24.25 -19.49
C SER A 61 5.64 23.37 -20.07
N PHE A 62 4.69 22.91 -19.23
CA PHE A 62 3.56 22.11 -19.72
C PHE A 62 2.74 22.87 -20.76
N ASP A 63 2.72 24.19 -20.65
CA ASP A 63 2.02 25.08 -21.58
C ASP A 63 2.73 25.22 -22.94
N ASP A 64 4.00 24.84 -23.04
CA ASP A 64 4.77 24.82 -24.29
C ASP A 64 4.50 23.58 -25.13
N TYR A 65 3.79 22.56 -24.59
CA TYR A 65 3.36 21.40 -25.35
C TYR A 65 2.17 21.72 -26.21
N ASP A 66 2.12 21.10 -27.38
CA ASP A 66 0.93 21.13 -28.26
C ASP A 66 -0.31 20.68 -27.45
N PRO A 67 -1.47 21.34 -27.62
CA PRO A 67 -2.69 20.97 -26.91
C PRO A 67 -3.09 19.50 -27.05
N GLN A 68 -2.84 18.88 -28.21
CA GLN A 68 -3.10 17.46 -28.42
C GLN A 68 -2.15 16.58 -27.61
N GLU A 69 -0.92 16.99 -27.45
CA GLU A 69 0.10 16.31 -26.65
C GLU A 69 -0.21 16.41 -25.16
N GLN A 70 -0.66 17.57 -24.69
CA GLN A 70 -1.15 17.74 -23.33
C GLN A 70 -2.31 16.80 -23.02
N ILE A 71 -3.24 16.63 -23.93
CA ILE A 71 -4.37 15.71 -23.80
C ILE A 71 -3.86 14.25 -23.69
N ARG A 72 -2.93 13.85 -24.57
CA ARG A 72 -2.35 12.50 -24.55
C ARG A 72 -1.66 12.20 -23.21
N ILE A 73 -0.83 13.12 -22.72
CA ILE A 73 -0.13 12.97 -21.43
C ILE A 73 -1.15 12.79 -20.30
N ARG A 74 -2.22 13.59 -20.26
CA ARG A 74 -3.27 13.46 -19.24
C ARG A 74 -3.98 12.11 -19.31
N GLN A 75 -4.39 11.69 -20.51
CA GLN A 75 -5.07 10.40 -20.70
C GLN A 75 -4.19 9.22 -20.28
N GLU A 76 -2.89 9.24 -20.61
CA GLU A 76 -1.97 8.18 -20.22
C GLU A 76 -1.76 8.14 -18.71
N LEU A 77 -1.65 9.31 -18.06
CA LEU A 77 -1.56 9.41 -16.61
C LEU A 77 -2.82 8.88 -15.92
N GLU A 78 -3.99 9.25 -16.39
CA GLU A 78 -5.26 8.74 -15.85
C GLU A 78 -5.35 7.22 -15.98
N LYS A 79 -5.04 6.69 -17.15
CA LYS A 79 -5.02 5.25 -17.41
C LYS A 79 -4.08 4.51 -16.46
N LEU A 80 -2.87 5.03 -16.28
CA LEU A 80 -1.89 4.44 -15.35
C LEU A 80 -2.36 4.49 -13.91
N GLN A 81 -2.99 5.59 -13.49
CA GLN A 81 -3.55 5.71 -12.14
C GLN A 81 -4.72 4.73 -11.92
N GLU A 82 -5.59 4.57 -12.89
CA GLU A 82 -6.69 3.61 -12.84
C GLU A 82 -6.19 2.16 -12.78
N GLN A 83 -5.21 1.82 -13.60
CA GLN A 83 -4.59 0.50 -13.58
C GLN A 83 -3.94 0.19 -12.22
N GLU A 84 -3.20 1.14 -11.66
CA GLU A 84 -2.57 0.94 -10.34
C GLU A 84 -3.61 0.86 -9.22
N LYS A 85 -4.68 1.64 -9.30
CA LYS A 85 -5.81 1.57 -8.36
C LYS A 85 -6.52 0.22 -8.42
N ALA A 86 -6.77 -0.28 -9.63
CA ALA A 86 -7.37 -1.59 -9.84
C ALA A 86 -6.48 -2.72 -9.30
N ARG A 87 -5.19 -2.70 -9.65
CA ARG A 87 -4.21 -3.67 -9.16
C ARG A 87 -4.07 -3.65 -7.63
N ARG A 88 -4.09 -2.44 -7.04
CA ARG A 88 -4.03 -2.30 -5.58
C ARG A 88 -5.28 -2.89 -4.91
N LYS A 89 -6.45 -2.65 -5.50
CA LYS A 89 -7.70 -3.23 -5.00
C LYS A 89 -7.69 -4.75 -5.08
N GLU A 90 -7.30 -5.31 -6.22
CA GLU A 90 -7.19 -6.76 -6.41
C GLU A 90 -6.27 -7.40 -5.36
N ASN A 91 -5.08 -6.83 -5.15
CA ASN A 91 -4.18 -7.31 -4.10
C ASN A 91 -4.77 -7.19 -2.69
N GLN A 92 -5.53 -6.14 -2.40
CA GLN A 92 -6.22 -5.97 -1.11
C GLN A 92 -7.32 -7.03 -0.93
N ASP A 93 -8.08 -7.33 -1.97
CA ASP A 93 -9.12 -8.35 -1.96
C ASP A 93 -8.52 -9.75 -1.75
N GLU A 94 -7.42 -10.08 -2.42
CA GLU A 94 -6.69 -11.34 -2.20
C GLU A 94 -6.17 -11.46 -0.75
N VAL A 95 -5.55 -10.39 -0.24
CA VAL A 95 -5.06 -10.35 1.14
C VAL A 95 -6.20 -10.51 2.14
N ALA A 96 -7.35 -9.89 1.88
CA ALA A 96 -8.55 -10.02 2.73
C ALA A 96 -9.02 -11.48 2.81
N ILE A 97 -9.13 -12.17 1.67
CA ILE A 97 -9.50 -13.59 1.61
C ILE A 97 -8.50 -14.46 2.39
N GLN A 98 -7.21 -14.20 2.24
CA GLN A 98 -6.17 -14.93 2.99
C GLN A 98 -6.25 -14.65 4.49
N CYS A 99 -6.51 -13.40 4.88
CA CYS A 99 -6.66 -12.99 6.28
C CYS A 99 -7.86 -13.70 6.92
N GLU A 100 -8.99 -13.76 6.24
CA GLU A 100 -10.19 -14.45 6.72
C GLU A 100 -9.95 -15.96 6.92
N LYS A 101 -9.35 -16.62 5.92
CA LYS A 101 -8.97 -18.06 6.04
C LYS A 101 -8.04 -18.30 7.22
N ARG A 102 -7.01 -17.48 7.39
CA ARG A 102 -6.06 -17.58 8.51
C ARG A 102 -6.74 -17.35 9.85
N TYR A 103 -7.56 -16.29 9.93
CA TYR A 103 -8.27 -15.96 11.17
C TYR A 103 -9.16 -17.12 11.63
N ASN A 104 -9.86 -17.76 10.70
CA ASN A 104 -10.73 -18.91 11.02
C ASN A 104 -9.94 -20.15 11.47
N SER A 105 -8.66 -20.28 11.12
CA SER A 105 -7.79 -21.39 11.52
C SER A 105 -7.03 -21.17 12.84
N PHE A 106 -7.16 -20.00 13.47
CA PHE A 106 -6.45 -19.69 14.71
C PHE A 106 -7.26 -20.12 15.95
N ASP A 107 -6.56 -20.33 17.09
CA ASP A 107 -7.16 -20.69 18.35
C ASP A 107 -8.07 -19.57 18.89
N GLU A 108 -9.16 -19.95 19.55
CA GLU A 108 -10.22 -18.99 19.93
C GLU A 108 -9.95 -18.26 21.25
N ASP A 109 -9.07 -18.76 22.11
CA ASP A 109 -8.91 -18.18 23.46
C ASP A 109 -7.49 -17.67 23.75
N PRO A 110 -7.22 -16.38 23.54
CA PRO A 110 -5.98 -15.72 23.97
C PRO A 110 -6.05 -15.16 25.41
N THR A 111 -6.96 -15.58 26.26
CA THR A 111 -7.21 -14.98 27.60
C THR A 111 -5.96 -14.91 28.45
N ASP A 112 -5.05 -15.88 28.33
CA ASP A 112 -3.80 -15.93 29.09
C ASP A 112 -2.66 -15.09 28.50
N HIS A 113 -2.87 -14.41 27.39
CA HIS A 113 -1.82 -13.64 26.74
C HIS A 113 -1.37 -12.44 27.58
N MET A 114 -0.05 -12.29 27.76
CA MET A 114 0.56 -11.26 28.63
C MET A 114 0.12 -9.84 28.32
N TYR A 115 -0.08 -9.51 27.03
CA TYR A 115 -0.56 -8.18 26.62
C TYR A 115 -1.96 -7.88 27.18
N LEU A 116 -2.89 -8.85 27.16
CA LEU A 116 -4.24 -8.68 27.71
C LEU A 116 -4.21 -8.55 29.23
N LYS A 117 -3.41 -9.38 29.90
CA LYS A 117 -3.21 -9.31 31.36
C LYS A 117 -2.64 -7.96 31.78
N ASN A 118 -1.60 -7.47 31.11
CA ASN A 118 -0.99 -6.17 31.38
C ASN A 118 -1.96 -5.00 31.16
N LYS A 119 -2.85 -5.11 30.15
CA LYS A 119 -3.86 -4.10 29.86
C LYS A 119 -5.16 -4.25 30.67
N LYS A 120 -5.30 -5.36 31.42
CA LYS A 120 -6.50 -5.70 32.19
C LYS A 120 -7.77 -5.71 31.34
N ILE A 121 -7.67 -6.24 30.12
CA ILE A 121 -8.78 -6.34 29.16
C ILE A 121 -9.08 -7.79 28.84
N LYS A 122 -10.35 -8.06 28.49
CA LYS A 122 -10.80 -9.40 28.09
C LYS A 122 -10.64 -9.59 26.59
N ALA A 123 -10.54 -10.87 26.16
CA ALA A 123 -10.49 -11.27 24.78
C ALA A 123 -11.92 -11.34 24.19
N TYR A 124 -12.29 -10.35 23.37
CA TYR A 124 -13.54 -10.39 22.61
C TYR A 124 -13.25 -10.26 21.12
N GLY A 125 -13.67 -11.27 20.33
CA GLY A 125 -13.52 -11.26 18.87
C GLY A 125 -12.06 -11.18 18.41
N ILE A 126 -11.13 -11.73 19.21
CA ILE A 126 -9.71 -11.84 18.90
C ILE A 126 -9.26 -13.28 19.10
N LYS A 127 -8.22 -13.68 18.42
CA LYS A 127 -7.71 -15.06 18.44
C LYS A 127 -6.24 -15.12 18.82
N ALA A 128 -5.75 -16.32 19.13
CA ALA A 128 -4.35 -16.59 19.39
C ALA A 128 -3.68 -17.20 18.16
N PHE A 129 -2.44 -16.81 17.91
CA PHE A 129 -1.55 -17.46 16.96
C PHE A 129 -0.13 -17.47 17.52
N ARG A 130 0.35 -18.63 17.96
CA ARG A 130 1.61 -18.80 18.66
C ARG A 130 1.65 -17.90 19.92
N ASP A 131 2.66 -17.04 20.00
CA ASP A 131 2.85 -16.06 21.08
C ASP A 131 2.14 -14.71 20.84
N LYS A 132 1.24 -14.62 19.88
CA LYS A 132 0.59 -13.36 19.49
C LYS A 132 -0.92 -13.44 19.58
N ILE A 133 -1.53 -12.33 19.94
CA ILE A 133 -2.96 -12.13 19.69
C ILE A 133 -3.18 -11.56 18.29
N VAL A 134 -4.28 -11.95 17.69
CA VAL A 134 -4.66 -11.57 16.34
C VAL A 134 -5.99 -10.84 16.39
N VAL A 135 -5.97 -9.59 15.98
CA VAL A 135 -7.15 -8.71 15.95
C VAL A 135 -7.58 -8.52 14.51
N PRO A 136 -8.82 -8.92 14.13
CA PRO A 136 -9.34 -8.67 12.79
C PRO A 136 -9.69 -7.20 12.62
N ALA A 137 -9.38 -6.64 11.45
CA ALA A 137 -9.85 -5.32 11.03
C ALA A 137 -10.90 -5.51 9.93
N TYR A 138 -11.99 -4.75 10.03
CA TYR A 138 -13.13 -4.82 9.14
C TYR A 138 -13.27 -3.53 8.33
N ASP A 139 -13.85 -3.61 7.13
CA ASP A 139 -14.33 -2.42 6.44
C ASP A 139 -15.70 -2.03 7.03
N THR A 140 -15.76 -0.87 7.67
CA THR A 140 -16.99 -0.35 8.28
C THR A 140 -18.05 0.05 7.26
N ARG A 141 -17.67 0.18 5.99
CA ARG A 141 -18.58 0.49 4.87
C ARG A 141 -19.22 -0.76 4.28
N ASP A 142 -18.65 -1.94 4.56
CA ASP A 142 -19.20 -3.22 4.09
C ASP A 142 -20.18 -3.77 5.14
N PRO A 143 -21.50 -3.85 4.84
CA PRO A 143 -22.48 -4.41 5.75
C PRO A 143 -22.21 -5.88 6.10
N GLY A 144 -21.42 -6.60 5.30
CA GLY A 144 -21.01 -7.96 5.57
C GLY A 144 -19.87 -8.10 6.60
N HIS A 145 -19.32 -6.99 7.09
CA HIS A 145 -18.22 -6.97 8.05
C HIS A 145 -17.06 -7.91 7.66
N LYS A 146 -16.65 -7.89 6.40
CA LYS A 146 -15.53 -8.70 5.92
C LYS A 146 -14.21 -8.26 6.54
N ILE A 147 -13.38 -9.24 6.89
CA ILE A 147 -12.03 -8.99 7.36
C ILE A 147 -11.19 -8.45 6.20
N THR A 148 -10.64 -7.25 6.36
CA THR A 148 -9.77 -6.62 5.35
C THR A 148 -8.30 -6.87 5.63
N THR A 149 -7.93 -7.03 6.90
CA THR A 149 -6.57 -7.33 7.33
C THR A 149 -6.54 -7.87 8.76
N LEU A 150 -5.40 -8.39 9.19
CA LEU A 150 -5.18 -8.84 10.55
C LEU A 150 -4.07 -8.01 11.20
N GLN A 151 -4.29 -7.60 12.45
CA GLN A 151 -3.26 -7.02 13.29
C GLN A 151 -2.73 -8.07 14.26
N TYR A 152 -1.43 -8.29 14.25
CA TYR A 152 -0.73 -9.18 15.18
C TYR A 152 -0.09 -8.34 16.28
N ILE A 153 -0.33 -8.70 17.55
CA ILE A 153 0.23 -8.03 18.72
C ILE A 153 1.03 -9.06 19.52
N ASP A 154 2.31 -8.80 19.71
CA ASP A 154 3.19 -9.67 20.49
C ASP A 154 3.03 -9.44 22.02
N PRO A 155 3.62 -10.30 22.88
CA PRO A 155 3.55 -10.15 24.34
C PRO A 155 4.08 -8.81 24.86
N LYS A 156 5.01 -8.17 24.13
CA LYS A 156 5.58 -6.86 24.47
C LYS A 156 4.71 -5.69 24.00
N GLY A 157 3.63 -5.97 23.24
CA GLY A 157 2.71 -4.97 22.71
C GLY A 157 3.11 -4.37 21.37
N SER A 158 4.10 -4.92 20.67
CA SER A 158 4.45 -4.53 19.31
C SER A 158 3.34 -4.96 18.34
N LYS A 159 2.92 -4.06 17.47
CA LYS A 159 1.78 -4.24 16.58
C LYS A 159 2.20 -4.25 15.11
N ARG A 160 1.72 -5.22 14.34
CA ARG A 160 1.97 -5.30 12.89
C ARG A 160 0.73 -5.74 12.16
N PHE A 161 0.40 -5.06 11.06
CA PHE A 161 -0.64 -5.49 10.14
C PHE A 161 -0.10 -6.47 9.10
N THR A 162 -0.98 -7.28 8.55
CA THR A 162 -0.67 -8.08 7.36
C THR A 162 -0.30 -7.13 6.22
N SER A 163 0.82 -7.42 5.54
CA SER A 163 1.28 -6.61 4.40
C SER A 163 0.28 -6.66 3.26
N GLY A 164 0.01 -5.53 2.63
CA GLY A 164 -0.92 -5.41 1.51
C GLY A 164 -2.40 -5.29 1.88
N GLY A 165 -2.76 -5.50 3.16
CA GLY A 165 -4.14 -5.37 3.63
C GLY A 165 -4.61 -3.91 3.74
N LEU A 166 -5.93 -3.71 3.63
CA LEU A 166 -6.56 -2.41 3.81
C LEU A 166 -6.66 -2.09 5.31
N VAL A 167 -6.01 -1.02 5.76
CA VAL A 167 -5.99 -0.59 7.18
C VAL A 167 -6.92 0.60 7.43
N LYS A 168 -7.18 1.41 6.38
CA LYS A 168 -8.11 2.55 6.46
C LYS A 168 -9.38 2.19 5.71
N GLY A 169 -10.48 2.17 6.41
CA GLY A 169 -11.83 2.08 5.88
C GLY A 169 -12.47 3.46 5.73
#